data_18401fd0ffd903b6897ace1236f84752
#
_entry.id   18401fd0ffd903b6897ace1236f84752
#
_cell.length_a   1.000
_cell.length_b   1.000
_cell.length_c   1.000
_cell.angle_alpha   90.00
_cell.angle_beta   90.00
_cell.angle_gamma   90.00
#
_symmetry.space_group_name_H-M   'P 1'
#
loop_
_entity.id
_entity.type
_entity.pdbx_description
1 polymer ?
#
loop_
_entity_poly.entity_id
_entity_poly.type
_entity_poly.pdbx_seq_one_letter_code
_entity_poly.pdbx_strand_id
1 'polypeptide(L)'
;KLEKFNDEEITDNVDHTLEVCPCCHGKLKEIGEICKDELSYRFVPIKRRNHFIKYECTECHKEVHQTIPNHLKEENQYGAEVKSVALTLANEGNVPMNKIRKIISGFSENTINMSEGFIAKLQKQASNNLTSFIEDIKKEIYKQSQIYWDDTVIMINTKKACLRFYGNEKLALYTAHEHKNEEGI
;
A
#
# COMPACT_ATOMS: atom_id res chain seq x y z
N LYS A 1 -23.87 5.70 -7.79
CA LYS A 1 -24.69 4.53 -8.07
C LYS A 1 -23.85 3.59 -8.91
N LEU A 2 -23.81 2.29 -8.58
CA LEU A 2 -23.12 1.29 -9.36
C LEU A 2 -23.75 1.20 -10.75
N GLU A 3 -22.92 1.20 -11.80
CA GLU A 3 -23.38 1.03 -13.18
C GLU A 3 -23.65 -0.45 -13.46
N LYS A 4 -24.47 -0.73 -14.47
CA LYS A 4 -24.76 -2.10 -14.89
C LYS A 4 -23.51 -2.69 -15.55
N PHE A 5 -23.16 -3.93 -15.22
CA PHE A 5 -22.02 -4.62 -15.83
C PHE A 5 -22.39 -5.11 -17.24
N ASN A 6 -21.39 -5.12 -18.12
CA ASN A 6 -21.49 -5.78 -19.41
C ASN A 6 -21.10 -7.26 -19.26
N ASP A 7 -21.64 -8.12 -20.08
CA ASP A 7 -21.38 -9.57 -20.01
C ASP A 7 -19.88 -9.91 -20.11
N GLU A 8 -19.11 -9.10 -20.85
CA GLU A 8 -17.65 -9.25 -21.00
C GLU A 8 -16.85 -8.90 -19.71
N GLU A 9 -17.46 -8.16 -18.78
CA GLU A 9 -16.86 -7.77 -17.51
C GLU A 9 -17.08 -8.79 -16.40
N ILE A 10 -17.98 -9.77 -16.62
CA ILE A 10 -18.28 -10.80 -15.62
C ILE A 10 -17.11 -11.78 -15.50
N THR A 11 -16.52 -11.82 -14.31
CA THR A 11 -15.34 -12.65 -14.01
C THR A 11 -15.67 -13.94 -13.29
N ASP A 12 -16.87 -14.05 -12.73
CA ASP A 12 -17.30 -15.21 -11.98
C ASP A 12 -18.82 -15.40 -12.14
N ASN A 13 -19.29 -16.62 -12.37
CA ASN A 13 -20.70 -16.94 -12.49
C ASN A 13 -21.07 -17.94 -11.40
N VAL A 14 -22.19 -17.67 -10.71
CA VAL A 14 -22.70 -18.52 -9.63
C VAL A 14 -24.14 -18.90 -9.93
N ASP A 15 -24.36 -20.18 -10.17
CA ASP A 15 -25.69 -20.73 -10.44
C ASP A 15 -26.43 -21.09 -9.14
N HIS A 16 -27.60 -20.53 -8.97
CA HIS A 16 -28.49 -20.82 -7.86
C HIS A 16 -29.65 -21.69 -8.38
N THR A 17 -29.61 -22.97 -8.10
CA THR A 17 -30.60 -23.94 -8.59
C THR A 17 -31.48 -24.48 -7.48
N LEU A 18 -32.66 -24.95 -7.83
CA LEU A 18 -33.57 -25.67 -6.95
C LEU A 18 -33.72 -27.10 -7.45
N GLU A 19 -33.60 -28.09 -6.56
CA GLU A 19 -33.77 -29.52 -6.90
C GLU A 19 -35.25 -29.90 -6.98
N VAL A 20 -36.09 -29.33 -6.11
CA VAL A 20 -37.51 -29.62 -6.01
C VAL A 20 -38.32 -28.35 -5.76
N CYS A 21 -39.60 -28.40 -6.09
CA CYS A 21 -40.52 -27.30 -5.83
C CYS A 21 -40.63 -27.05 -4.30
N PRO A 22 -40.35 -25.83 -3.80
CA PRO A 22 -40.41 -25.50 -2.37
C PRO A 22 -41.83 -25.56 -1.80
N CYS A 23 -42.90 -25.56 -2.66
CA CYS A 23 -44.30 -25.64 -2.22
C CYS A 23 -44.84 -27.06 -2.15
N CYS A 24 -44.52 -27.92 -3.14
CA CYS A 24 -45.17 -29.25 -3.25
C CYS A 24 -44.13 -30.38 -3.43
N HIS A 25 -42.85 -30.09 -3.42
CA HIS A 25 -41.74 -31.04 -3.63
C HIS A 25 -41.78 -31.79 -4.98
N GLY A 26 -42.57 -31.29 -5.94
CA GLY A 26 -42.66 -31.83 -7.29
C GLY A 26 -41.43 -31.51 -8.14
N LYS A 27 -41.35 -32.17 -9.30
CA LYS A 27 -40.26 -31.92 -10.28
C LYS A 27 -40.36 -30.51 -10.84
N LEU A 28 -39.22 -29.89 -11.04
CA LEU A 28 -39.09 -28.57 -11.65
C LEU A 28 -38.72 -28.69 -13.13
N LYS A 29 -39.14 -27.71 -13.92
CA LYS A 29 -38.68 -27.48 -15.29
C LYS A 29 -38.17 -26.07 -15.38
N GLU A 30 -36.93 -25.92 -15.87
CA GLU A 30 -36.34 -24.63 -16.14
C GLU A 30 -37.09 -23.88 -17.22
N ILE A 31 -37.43 -22.62 -16.99
CA ILE A 31 -38.19 -21.75 -17.91
C ILE A 31 -37.46 -20.43 -18.22
N GLY A 32 -36.30 -20.19 -17.59
CA GLY A 32 -35.48 -18.99 -17.75
C GLY A 32 -34.71 -18.66 -16.49
N GLU A 33 -33.97 -17.56 -16.53
CA GLU A 33 -33.10 -17.10 -15.44
C GLU A 33 -33.39 -15.64 -15.06
N ILE A 34 -32.97 -15.26 -13.87
CA ILE A 34 -32.95 -13.88 -13.39
C ILE A 34 -31.53 -13.60 -12.99
N CYS A 35 -30.81 -12.73 -13.74
CA CYS A 35 -29.46 -12.31 -13.40
C CYS A 35 -29.47 -11.17 -12.38
N LYS A 36 -28.59 -11.27 -11.41
CA LYS A 36 -28.29 -10.23 -10.41
C LYS A 36 -26.79 -10.09 -10.26
N ASP A 37 -26.28 -8.92 -10.60
CA ASP A 37 -24.86 -8.63 -10.56
C ASP A 37 -24.46 -8.06 -9.21
N GLU A 38 -23.32 -8.49 -8.70
CA GLU A 38 -22.67 -7.89 -7.54
C GLU A 38 -21.19 -7.61 -7.81
N LEU A 39 -20.70 -6.47 -7.34
CA LEU A 39 -19.27 -6.17 -7.33
C LEU A 39 -18.70 -6.59 -6.00
N SER A 40 -17.81 -7.56 -6.03
CA SER A 40 -17.15 -8.08 -4.84
C SER A 40 -15.62 -7.92 -4.92
N TYR A 41 -14.93 -8.13 -3.82
CA TYR A 41 -13.48 -8.06 -3.72
C TYR A 41 -12.95 -9.21 -2.88
N ARG A 42 -11.84 -9.80 -3.32
CA ARG A 42 -11.13 -10.84 -2.55
C ARG A 42 -9.66 -10.45 -2.36
N PHE A 43 -9.21 -10.42 -1.11
CA PHE A 43 -7.82 -10.26 -0.76
C PHE A 43 -7.18 -11.64 -0.61
N VAL A 44 -6.34 -12.03 -1.57
CA VAL A 44 -5.69 -13.35 -1.60
C VAL A 44 -4.21 -13.21 -1.29
N PRO A 45 -3.71 -13.70 -0.14
CA PRO A 45 -2.29 -13.72 0.15
C PRO A 45 -1.51 -14.60 -0.84
N ILE A 46 -0.46 -14.06 -1.42
CA ILE A 46 0.41 -14.77 -2.39
C ILE A 46 1.73 -15.13 -1.70
N LYS A 47 2.03 -16.42 -1.61
CA LYS A 47 3.34 -16.93 -1.17
C LYS A 47 4.20 -17.21 -2.39
N ARG A 48 5.12 -16.29 -2.73
CA ARG A 48 6.01 -16.41 -3.89
C ARG A 48 7.38 -16.92 -3.46
N ARG A 49 7.90 -17.93 -4.15
CA ARG A 49 9.27 -18.40 -3.99
C ARG A 49 10.07 -18.01 -5.23
N ASN A 50 11.16 -17.27 -5.02
CA ASN A 50 12.07 -16.87 -6.09
C ASN A 50 13.26 -17.85 -6.12
N HIS A 51 13.54 -18.45 -7.28
CA HIS A 51 14.64 -19.37 -7.47
C HIS A 51 15.76 -18.67 -8.25
N PHE A 52 16.92 -18.52 -7.64
CA PHE A 52 18.14 -18.02 -8.27
C PHE A 52 19.03 -19.22 -8.55
N ILE A 53 18.98 -19.69 -9.81
CA ILE A 53 19.73 -20.90 -10.20
C ILE A 53 21.22 -20.55 -10.21
N LYS A 54 22.02 -21.39 -9.58
CA LYS A 54 23.49 -21.33 -9.60
C LYS A 54 24.02 -22.13 -10.76
N TYR A 55 25.02 -21.59 -11.41
CA TYR A 55 25.73 -22.20 -12.51
C TYR A 55 27.23 -22.23 -12.19
N GLU A 56 27.93 -23.24 -12.67
CA GLU A 56 29.38 -23.28 -12.72
C GLU A 56 29.83 -23.00 -14.15
N CYS A 57 30.77 -22.08 -14.33
CA CYS A 57 31.36 -21.82 -15.63
C CYS A 57 32.28 -22.98 -16.03
N THR A 58 32.06 -23.58 -17.20
CA THR A 58 32.83 -24.72 -17.70
C THR A 58 34.30 -24.39 -18.01
N GLU A 59 34.63 -23.11 -18.15
CA GLU A 59 36.01 -22.67 -18.49
C GLU A 59 36.81 -22.22 -17.25
N CYS A 60 36.20 -21.43 -16.37
CA CYS A 60 36.90 -20.87 -15.21
C CYS A 60 36.46 -21.42 -13.87
N HIS A 61 35.51 -22.39 -13.86
CA HIS A 61 34.95 -23.08 -12.68
C HIS A 61 34.39 -22.16 -11.58
N LYS A 62 34.04 -20.91 -11.92
CA LYS A 62 33.42 -20.00 -10.98
C LYS A 62 31.92 -20.25 -10.89
N GLU A 63 31.40 -20.33 -9.66
CA GLU A 63 29.97 -20.30 -9.40
C GLU A 63 29.39 -18.90 -9.69
N VAL A 64 28.32 -18.85 -10.43
CA VAL A 64 27.63 -17.63 -10.79
C VAL A 64 26.10 -17.84 -10.69
N HIS A 65 25.41 -16.79 -10.36
CA HIS A 65 23.94 -16.75 -10.41
C HIS A 65 23.49 -15.33 -10.79
N GLN A 66 22.23 -15.18 -11.17
CA GLN A 66 21.66 -13.87 -11.42
C GLN A 66 21.71 -13.01 -10.15
N THR A 67 22.04 -11.73 -10.29
CA THR A 67 22.11 -10.79 -9.16
C THR A 67 20.77 -10.76 -8.41
N ILE A 68 20.81 -11.02 -7.11
CA ILE A 68 19.64 -10.95 -6.25
C ILE A 68 19.25 -9.48 -6.03
N PRO A 69 18.02 -9.08 -6.42
CA PRO A 69 17.55 -7.71 -6.23
C PRO A 69 17.53 -7.31 -4.75
N ASN A 70 17.77 -6.03 -4.44
CA ASN A 70 17.85 -5.53 -3.07
C ASN A 70 16.58 -5.80 -2.23
N HIS A 71 15.42 -5.89 -2.85
CA HIS A 71 14.16 -6.18 -2.17
C HIS A 71 13.97 -7.68 -1.85
N LEU A 72 14.86 -8.55 -2.29
CA LEU A 72 14.85 -10.00 -2.05
C LEU A 72 16.08 -10.50 -1.27
N LYS A 73 16.76 -9.64 -0.53
CA LYS A 73 18.00 -10.01 0.19
C LYS A 73 17.77 -10.91 1.40
N GLU A 74 16.62 -10.80 2.05
CA GLU A 74 16.28 -11.62 3.20
C GLU A 74 15.72 -12.97 2.74
N GLU A 75 15.86 -14.00 3.54
CA GLU A 75 15.26 -15.33 3.25
C GLU A 75 13.73 -15.25 3.16
N ASN A 76 13.12 -14.49 4.06
CA ASN A 76 11.67 -14.29 4.13
C ASN A 76 11.37 -12.79 4.31
N GLN A 77 10.51 -12.26 3.46
CA GLN A 77 10.14 -10.84 3.50
C GLN A 77 8.73 -10.58 2.99
N TYR A 78 8.16 -9.49 3.42
CA TYR A 78 6.91 -8.99 2.82
C TYR A 78 7.18 -8.42 1.42
N GLY A 79 6.32 -8.76 0.46
CA GLY A 79 6.35 -8.22 -0.90
C GLY A 79 6.04 -6.71 -0.95
N ALA A 80 6.29 -6.12 -2.11
CA ALA A 80 6.06 -4.69 -2.34
C ALA A 80 4.57 -4.34 -2.14
N GLU A 81 3.68 -5.18 -2.60
CA GLU A 81 2.23 -4.98 -2.54
C GLU A 81 1.74 -4.84 -1.09
N VAL A 82 2.17 -5.74 -0.21
CA VAL A 82 1.78 -5.70 1.22
C VAL A 82 2.36 -4.47 1.92
N LYS A 83 3.62 -4.10 1.60
CA LYS A 83 4.26 -2.88 2.11
C LYS A 83 3.54 -1.62 1.64
N SER A 84 3.11 -1.59 0.39
CA SER A 84 2.36 -0.48 -0.20
C SER A 84 1.02 -0.27 0.52
N VAL A 85 0.26 -1.35 0.74
CA VAL A 85 -1.00 -1.27 1.51
C VAL A 85 -0.77 -0.69 2.91
N ALA A 86 0.28 -1.15 3.61
CA ALA A 86 0.60 -0.64 4.95
C ALA A 86 0.94 0.86 4.93
N LEU A 87 1.72 1.32 3.94
CA LEU A 87 2.08 2.74 3.77
C LEU A 87 0.88 3.59 3.38
N THR A 88 0.01 3.11 2.49
CA THR A 88 -1.22 3.81 2.10
C THR A 88 -2.15 3.99 3.31
N LEU A 89 -2.37 2.94 4.10
CA LEU A 89 -3.17 3.03 5.31
C LEU A 89 -2.57 4.02 6.32
N ALA A 90 -1.24 4.06 6.43
CA ALA A 90 -0.56 4.97 7.37
C ALA A 90 -0.65 6.44 6.93
N ASN A 91 -0.40 6.73 5.64
CA ASN A 91 -0.18 8.10 5.16
C ASN A 91 -1.45 8.71 4.56
N GLU A 92 -2.17 7.98 3.70
CA GLU A 92 -3.44 8.46 3.15
C GLU A 92 -4.62 8.24 4.10
N GLY A 93 -4.65 7.05 4.73
CA GLY A 93 -5.72 6.69 5.66
C GLY A 93 -5.57 7.28 7.06
N ASN A 94 -4.41 7.82 7.43
CA ASN A 94 -4.08 8.27 8.80
C ASN A 94 -4.37 7.19 9.87
N VAL A 95 -4.22 5.91 9.51
CA VAL A 95 -4.55 4.79 10.39
C VAL A 95 -3.41 4.53 11.36
N PRO A 96 -3.64 4.46 12.68
CA PRO A 96 -2.60 4.12 13.66
C PRO A 96 -1.99 2.74 13.40
N MET A 97 -0.67 2.58 13.65
CA MET A 97 0.08 1.35 13.33
C MET A 97 -0.53 0.07 13.91
N ASN A 98 -1.05 0.13 15.13
CA ASN A 98 -1.72 -1.00 15.77
C ASN A 98 -3.02 -1.40 15.07
N LYS A 99 -3.70 -0.46 14.40
CA LYS A 99 -4.90 -0.71 13.59
C LYS A 99 -4.53 -1.24 12.21
N ILE A 100 -3.47 -0.69 11.56
CA ILE A 100 -2.94 -1.20 10.30
C ILE A 100 -2.64 -2.70 10.40
N ARG A 101 -1.93 -3.10 11.47
CA ARG A 101 -1.64 -4.50 11.75
C ARG A 101 -2.90 -5.36 11.77
N LYS A 102 -3.94 -4.91 12.49
CA LYS A 102 -5.21 -5.64 12.63
C LYS A 102 -5.97 -5.73 11.31
N ILE A 103 -6.00 -4.66 10.53
CA ILE A 103 -6.68 -4.60 9.23
C ILE A 103 -6.04 -5.57 8.26
N ILE A 104 -4.70 -5.52 8.10
CA ILE A 104 -3.97 -6.39 7.17
C ILE A 104 -4.10 -7.87 7.60
N SER A 105 -3.99 -8.14 8.90
CA SER A 105 -4.18 -9.49 9.44
C SER A 105 -5.60 -10.00 9.18
N GLY A 106 -6.63 -9.17 9.39
CA GLY A 106 -8.02 -9.54 9.13
C GLY A 106 -8.29 -9.83 7.66
N PHE A 107 -7.86 -8.97 6.75
CA PHE A 107 -8.03 -9.17 5.31
C PHE A 107 -7.30 -10.40 4.76
N SER A 108 -6.19 -10.78 5.38
CA SER A 108 -5.38 -11.93 4.98
C SER A 108 -5.68 -13.21 5.79
N GLU A 109 -6.80 -13.26 6.48
CA GLU A 109 -7.17 -14.40 7.34
C GLU A 109 -6.02 -14.82 8.29
N ASN A 110 -5.36 -13.84 8.88
CA ASN A 110 -4.19 -13.97 9.76
C ASN A 110 -2.92 -14.55 9.09
N THR A 111 -2.86 -14.61 7.76
CA THR A 111 -1.67 -15.06 7.03
C THR A 111 -0.56 -14.00 7.07
N ILE A 112 -0.91 -12.71 7.06
CA ILE A 112 0.04 -11.59 7.09
C ILE A 112 0.00 -10.93 8.47
N ASN A 113 1.08 -11.08 9.24
CA ASN A 113 1.22 -10.56 10.59
C ASN A 113 2.42 -9.62 10.70
N MET A 114 2.23 -8.35 10.33
CA MET A 114 3.25 -7.31 10.51
C MET A 114 3.31 -6.83 11.96
N SER A 115 4.52 -6.62 12.48
CA SER A 115 4.68 -5.92 13.76
C SER A 115 4.59 -4.40 13.57
N GLU A 116 4.20 -3.67 14.62
CA GLU A 116 4.17 -2.20 14.61
C GLU A 116 5.57 -1.62 14.35
N GLY A 117 6.62 -2.25 14.93
CA GLY A 117 8.01 -1.87 14.67
C GLY A 117 8.43 -2.04 13.21
N PHE A 118 7.91 -3.06 12.52
CA PHE A 118 8.15 -3.22 11.09
C PHE A 118 7.46 -2.10 10.29
N ILE A 119 6.22 -1.74 10.62
CA ILE A 119 5.51 -0.64 9.95
C ILE A 119 6.23 0.69 10.15
N ALA A 120 6.72 0.96 11.37
CA ALA A 120 7.52 2.15 11.67
C ALA A 120 8.83 2.19 10.86
N LYS A 121 9.55 1.05 10.77
CA LYS A 121 10.75 0.92 9.94
C LYS A 121 10.43 1.16 8.46
N LEU A 122 9.31 0.66 7.98
CA LEU A 122 8.85 0.84 6.60
C LEU A 122 8.58 2.31 6.28
N GLN A 123 7.90 3.05 7.17
CA GLN A 123 7.69 4.49 7.03
C GLN A 123 9.02 5.26 6.98
N LYS A 124 9.97 4.92 7.87
CA LYS A 124 11.30 5.53 7.85
C LYS A 124 12.05 5.28 6.54
N GLN A 125 11.97 4.06 6.00
CA GLN A 125 12.56 3.73 4.71
C GLN A 125 11.91 4.50 3.56
N ALA A 126 10.59 4.61 3.55
CA ALA A 126 9.85 5.39 2.55
C ALA A 126 10.26 6.87 2.61
N SER A 127 10.33 7.45 3.80
CA SER A 127 10.80 8.84 4.00
C SER A 127 12.22 9.04 3.48
N ASN A 128 13.15 8.13 3.79
CA ASN A 128 14.53 8.22 3.31
C ASN A 128 14.63 8.15 1.77
N ASN A 129 13.76 7.35 1.13
CA ASN A 129 13.73 7.27 -0.33
C ASN A 129 13.22 8.55 -1.01
N LEU A 130 12.51 9.41 -0.26
CA LEU A 130 12.01 10.69 -0.75
C LEU A 130 12.97 11.86 -0.54
N THR A 131 14.15 11.64 0.06
CA THR A 131 15.10 12.72 0.39
C THR A 131 15.48 13.55 -0.84
N SER A 132 15.85 12.91 -1.96
CA SER A 132 16.20 13.64 -3.18
C SER A 132 15.01 14.42 -3.76
N PHE A 133 13.82 13.86 -3.70
CA PHE A 133 12.59 14.53 -4.12
C PHE A 133 12.31 15.78 -3.26
N ILE A 134 12.49 15.69 -1.95
CA ILE A 134 12.33 16.83 -1.03
C ILE A 134 13.35 17.94 -1.36
N GLU A 135 14.59 17.58 -1.64
CA GLU A 135 15.61 18.56 -2.05
C GLU A 135 15.26 19.24 -3.40
N ASP A 136 14.67 18.51 -4.32
CA ASP A 136 14.21 19.08 -5.59
C ASP A 136 13.00 20.02 -5.38
N ILE A 137 12.05 19.67 -4.51
CA ILE A 137 10.95 20.56 -4.11
C ILE A 137 11.49 21.85 -3.48
N LYS A 138 12.48 21.79 -2.60
CA LYS A 138 13.14 22.97 -2.03
C LYS A 138 13.69 23.89 -3.14
N LYS A 139 14.45 23.33 -4.08
CA LYS A 139 14.98 24.09 -5.22
C LYS A 139 13.88 24.75 -6.06
N GLU A 140 12.78 24.04 -6.29
CA GLU A 140 11.64 24.59 -7.03
C GLU A 140 10.92 25.70 -6.24
N ILE A 141 10.80 25.59 -4.92
CA ILE A 141 10.25 26.66 -4.07
C ILE A 141 11.07 27.94 -4.18
N TYR A 142 12.40 27.86 -4.16
CA TYR A 142 13.28 29.03 -4.32
C TYR A 142 13.15 29.76 -5.68
N LYS A 143 12.67 29.08 -6.71
CA LYS A 143 12.44 29.69 -8.03
C LYS A 143 11.09 30.41 -8.16
N GLN A 144 10.21 30.24 -7.18
CA GLN A 144 8.88 30.83 -7.26
C GLN A 144 8.92 32.32 -6.95
N SER A 145 8.13 33.13 -7.68
CA SER A 145 7.99 34.55 -7.45
C SER A 145 7.20 34.87 -6.18
N GLN A 146 6.35 33.93 -5.73
CA GLN A 146 5.52 34.08 -4.55
C GLN A 146 5.37 32.75 -3.84
N ILE A 147 5.64 32.73 -2.53
CA ILE A 147 5.47 31.61 -1.63
C ILE A 147 4.73 32.08 -0.39
N TYR A 148 3.73 31.33 0.02
CA TYR A 148 3.07 31.46 1.31
C TYR A 148 3.79 30.58 2.31
N TRP A 149 3.86 31.04 3.55
CA TRP A 149 4.40 30.24 4.65
C TRP A 149 3.57 30.43 5.92
N ASP A 150 3.51 29.40 6.74
CA ASP A 150 2.82 29.42 8.03
C ASP A 150 3.49 28.47 9.03
N ASP A 151 3.43 28.82 10.30
CA ASP A 151 3.99 28.06 11.42
C ASP A 151 2.90 27.57 12.35
N THR A 152 2.84 26.25 12.58
CA THR A 152 1.94 25.61 13.53
C THR A 152 2.74 24.92 14.64
N VAL A 153 2.37 25.18 15.90
CA VAL A 153 2.96 24.47 17.03
C VAL A 153 2.46 23.03 17.08
N ILE A 154 3.39 22.09 17.14
CA ILE A 154 3.12 20.66 17.28
C ILE A 154 3.81 20.09 18.52
N MET A 155 3.42 18.89 18.94
CA MET A 155 4.06 18.16 20.02
C MET A 155 4.80 16.94 19.47
N ILE A 156 6.12 16.88 19.69
CA ILE A 156 6.95 15.73 19.34
C ILE A 156 7.53 15.18 20.64
N ASN A 157 7.19 13.95 20.98
CA ASN A 157 7.65 13.29 22.22
C ASN A 157 7.50 14.18 23.47
N THR A 158 6.30 14.76 23.65
CA THR A 158 5.94 15.66 24.77
C THR A 158 6.65 17.03 24.76
N LYS A 159 7.52 17.30 23.80
CA LYS A 159 8.17 18.62 23.64
C LYS A 159 7.44 19.43 22.57
N LYS A 160 7.38 20.75 22.79
CA LYS A 160 6.87 21.68 21.77
C LYS A 160 7.89 21.75 20.61
N ALA A 161 7.36 21.67 19.40
CA ALA A 161 8.10 21.85 18.16
C ALA A 161 7.25 22.70 17.20
N CYS A 162 7.80 23.06 16.06
CA CYS A 162 7.15 23.84 15.03
C CYS A 162 7.05 23.02 13.74
N LEU A 163 5.87 22.92 13.17
CA LEU A 163 5.67 22.46 11.79
C LEU A 163 5.51 23.71 10.92
N ARG A 164 6.39 23.86 9.95
CA ARG A 164 6.38 24.99 9.02
C ARG A 164 5.95 24.51 7.64
N PHE A 165 5.02 25.23 7.05
CA PHE A 165 4.58 25.09 5.69
C PHE A 165 5.24 26.12 4.80
N TYR A 166 5.65 25.73 3.60
CA TYR A 166 6.01 26.60 2.49
C TYR A 166 5.31 26.11 1.24
N GLY A 167 4.67 27.00 0.49
CA GLY A 167 4.01 26.55 -0.73
C GLY A 167 3.24 27.62 -1.47
N ASN A 168 2.68 27.21 -2.59
CA ASN A 168 1.74 27.96 -3.42
C ASN A 168 0.70 26.97 -4.00
N GLU A 169 -0.03 27.38 -5.03
CA GLU A 169 -1.04 26.51 -5.68
C GLU A 169 -0.48 25.21 -6.30
N LYS A 170 0.84 25.12 -6.52
CA LYS A 170 1.49 24.01 -7.22
C LYS A 170 2.44 23.19 -6.34
N LEU A 171 3.00 23.82 -5.32
CA LEU A 171 4.06 23.24 -4.48
C LEU A 171 3.67 23.32 -3.01
N ALA A 172 3.96 22.27 -2.26
CA ALA A 172 3.78 22.23 -0.81
C ALA A 172 4.98 21.51 -0.16
N LEU A 173 5.60 22.15 0.81
CA LEU A 173 6.67 21.58 1.62
C LEU A 173 6.37 21.80 3.10
N TYR A 174 6.45 20.74 3.88
CA TYR A 174 6.36 20.80 5.32
C TYR A 174 7.70 20.43 5.94
N THR A 175 8.18 21.25 6.88
CA THR A 175 9.41 21.00 7.64
C THR A 175 9.13 21.06 9.12
N ALA A 176 9.76 20.17 9.89
CA ALA A 176 9.66 20.19 11.35
C ALA A 176 10.91 20.79 11.96
N HIS A 177 10.75 21.70 12.92
CA HIS A 177 11.82 22.43 13.60
C HIS A 177 11.64 22.32 15.12
N GLU A 178 12.72 22.27 15.89
CA GLU A 178 12.63 22.25 17.35
C GLU A 178 12.17 23.61 17.91
N HIS A 179 12.54 24.71 17.24
CA HIS A 179 12.21 26.07 17.66
C HIS A 179 11.61 26.87 16.50
N LYS A 180 10.70 27.79 16.84
CA LYS A 180 10.03 28.67 15.88
C LYS A 180 11.00 29.64 15.15
N ASN A 181 12.13 29.92 15.76
CA ASN A 181 13.14 30.89 15.26
C ASN A 181 14.24 30.27 14.39
N GLU A 182 14.16 28.95 14.11
CA GLU A 182 15.11 28.31 13.21
C GLU A 182 14.91 28.82 11.78
N GLU A 183 16.01 29.24 11.16
CA GLU A 183 16.02 29.83 9.84
C GLU A 183 15.81 28.77 8.76
N GLY A 184 14.99 29.13 7.76
CA GLY A 184 15.10 28.67 6.41
C GLY A 184 14.55 27.27 6.09
N ILE A 185 14.45 27.08 4.82
CA ILE A 185 14.19 25.82 4.14
C ILE A 185 15.50 25.02 4.01
#